data_c6ead88c55c772b97ccc7de37748a6ec
#
_entry.id   c6ead88c55c772b97ccc7de37748a6ec
#
_cell.length_a   1.000
_cell.length_b   1.000
_cell.length_c   1.000
_cell.angle_alpha   90.00
_cell.angle_beta   90.00
_cell.angle_gamma   90.00
#
_symmetry.space_group_name_H-M   'P 1'
#
loop_
_entity.id
_entity.type
_entity.pdbx_description
1 polymer ?
#
loop_
_entity_poly.entity_id
_entity_poly.type
_entity_poly.pdbx_seq_one_letter_code
_entity_poly.pdbx_strand_id
1 'polypeptide(L)'
;MEDITETELFAEMMQELVEAKKWEEIYRISSALAREVSILIDADNSIWIDWGNQSRVTLSPPYGSKIPFKLWVHTHPNMLAYWSITDQNSLQIASNILETAYVLGGDGLLSTSSNCSPEEAIRGLSWSDETVSSWTEVQEGSL
;
A
#
# COMPACT_ATOMS: atom_id res chain seq x y z
N MET A 1 -2.37 -25.25 13.51
CA MET A 1 -2.94 -24.98 12.16
C MET A 1 -1.98 -24.09 11.41
N GLU A 2 -1.65 -24.44 10.18
CA GLU A 2 -0.73 -23.66 9.37
C GLU A 2 -1.36 -22.32 8.94
N ASP A 3 -0.58 -21.24 9.04
CA ASP A 3 -1.00 -19.94 8.55
C ASP A 3 -0.84 -19.93 7.03
N ILE A 4 -1.94 -19.76 6.31
CA ILE A 4 -1.93 -19.76 4.84
C ILE A 4 -0.99 -18.69 4.27
N THR A 5 -0.83 -17.56 4.96
CA THR A 5 0.04 -16.47 4.48
C THR A 5 1.52 -16.85 4.51
N GLU A 6 1.88 -17.91 5.21
CA GLU A 6 3.25 -18.39 5.30
C GLU A 6 3.55 -19.48 4.25
N THR A 7 2.54 -19.91 3.49
CA THR A 7 2.77 -20.92 2.46
C THR A 7 3.39 -20.29 1.22
N GLU A 8 4.25 -21.05 0.54
CA GLU A 8 4.91 -20.61 -0.69
C GLU A 8 3.90 -20.37 -1.81
N LEU A 9 2.91 -21.24 -1.93
CA LEU A 9 1.88 -21.14 -2.96
C LEU A 9 1.08 -19.83 -2.80
N PHE A 10 0.72 -19.47 -1.57
CA PHE A 10 0.00 -18.23 -1.29
C PHE A 10 0.88 -17.02 -1.62
N ALA A 11 2.16 -17.06 -1.27
CA ALA A 11 3.09 -15.98 -1.58
C ALA A 11 3.21 -15.77 -3.09
N GLU A 12 3.31 -16.84 -3.87
CA GLU A 12 3.36 -16.77 -5.33
C GLU A 12 2.09 -16.16 -5.90
N MET A 13 0.93 -16.57 -5.40
CA MET A 13 -0.36 -16.01 -5.83
C MET A 13 -0.42 -14.51 -5.56
N MET A 14 -0.04 -14.09 -4.36
CA MET A 14 -0.06 -12.67 -3.99
C MET A 14 0.89 -11.87 -4.88
N GLN A 15 2.06 -12.40 -5.17
CA GLN A 15 3.01 -11.73 -6.05
C GLN A 15 2.42 -11.50 -7.43
N GLU A 16 1.76 -12.51 -8.00
CA GLU A 16 1.10 -12.37 -9.30
C GLU A 16 -0.01 -11.32 -9.27
N LEU A 17 -0.79 -11.27 -8.19
CA LEU A 17 -1.85 -10.26 -8.06
C LEU A 17 -1.27 -8.84 -8.00
N VAL A 18 -0.17 -8.66 -7.29
CA VAL A 18 0.50 -7.36 -7.20
C VAL A 18 1.05 -6.96 -8.58
N GLU A 19 1.71 -7.86 -9.27
CA GLU A 19 2.26 -7.60 -10.60
C GLU A 19 1.15 -7.22 -11.60
N ALA A 20 0.00 -7.86 -11.48
CA ALA A 20 -1.16 -7.57 -12.33
C ALA A 20 -1.99 -6.39 -11.84
N LYS A 21 -1.61 -5.77 -10.72
CA LYS A 21 -2.32 -4.63 -10.11
C LYS A 21 -3.78 -4.96 -9.79
N LYS A 22 -4.03 -6.17 -9.31
CA LYS A 22 -5.36 -6.65 -8.94
C LYS A 22 -5.70 -6.23 -7.52
N TRP A 23 -5.80 -4.93 -7.29
CA TRP A 23 -5.93 -4.35 -5.95
C TRP A 23 -7.23 -4.74 -5.26
N GLU A 24 -8.35 -4.80 -5.99
CA GLU A 24 -9.61 -5.21 -5.39
C GLU A 24 -9.57 -6.64 -4.88
N GLU A 25 -8.96 -7.55 -5.65
CA GLU A 25 -8.81 -8.95 -5.23
C GLU A 25 -7.93 -9.06 -4.00
N ILE A 26 -6.83 -8.31 -3.95
CA ILE A 26 -5.95 -8.23 -2.79
C ILE A 26 -6.72 -7.74 -1.57
N TYR A 27 -7.54 -6.69 -1.73
CA TYR A 27 -8.37 -6.18 -0.65
C TYR A 27 -9.33 -7.24 -0.14
N ARG A 28 -9.98 -8.00 -1.05
CA ARG A 28 -10.93 -9.04 -0.67
C ARG A 28 -10.27 -10.15 0.11
N ILE A 29 -9.05 -10.55 -0.28
CA ILE A 29 -8.27 -11.55 0.45
C ILE A 29 -7.93 -11.05 1.85
N SER A 30 -7.44 -9.83 1.96
CA SER A 30 -7.14 -9.20 3.24
C SER A 30 -8.37 -9.18 4.16
N SER A 31 -9.53 -8.78 3.61
CA SER A 31 -10.77 -8.74 4.38
C SER A 31 -11.24 -10.13 4.80
N ALA A 32 -11.12 -11.13 3.92
CA ALA A 32 -11.50 -12.51 4.25
C ALA A 32 -10.63 -13.07 5.37
N LEU A 33 -9.36 -12.72 5.40
CA LEU A 33 -8.43 -13.14 6.45
C LEU A 33 -8.50 -12.23 7.68
N ALA A 34 -9.20 -11.11 7.61
CA ALA A 34 -9.26 -10.07 8.63
C ALA A 34 -7.85 -9.64 9.08
N ARG A 35 -6.93 -9.50 8.13
CA ARG A 35 -5.54 -9.12 8.39
C ARG A 35 -5.11 -8.03 7.41
N GLU A 36 -4.42 -7.03 7.93
CA GLU A 36 -3.80 -6.01 7.09
C GLU A 36 -2.63 -6.62 6.32
N VAL A 37 -2.46 -6.19 5.08
CA VAL A 37 -1.28 -6.52 4.30
C VAL A 37 -0.60 -5.23 3.86
N SER A 38 0.72 -5.21 3.92
CA SER A 38 1.55 -4.12 3.43
C SER A 38 2.40 -4.62 2.27
N ILE A 39 2.35 -3.89 1.17
CA ILE A 39 3.06 -4.24 -0.05
C ILE A 39 3.97 -3.07 -0.40
N LEU A 40 5.24 -3.37 -0.61
CA LEU A 40 6.22 -2.34 -0.95
C LEU A 40 6.89 -2.73 -2.26
N ILE A 41 6.90 -1.82 -3.22
CA ILE A 41 7.60 -2.01 -4.49
C ILE A 41 8.78 -1.05 -4.50
N ASP A 42 9.99 -1.60 -4.60
CA ASP A 42 11.19 -0.80 -4.49
C ASP A 42 11.67 -0.26 -5.84
N ALA A 43 12.81 0.43 -5.85
CA ALA A 43 13.36 1.05 -7.05
C ALA A 43 13.68 0.04 -8.15
N ASP A 44 13.96 -1.20 -7.79
CA ASP A 44 14.28 -2.28 -8.74
C ASP A 44 13.04 -3.09 -9.12
N ASN A 45 11.85 -2.64 -8.75
CA ASN A 45 10.57 -3.34 -8.95
C ASN A 45 10.45 -4.65 -8.17
N SER A 46 11.29 -4.83 -7.16
CA SER A 46 11.14 -5.97 -6.25
C SER A 46 9.92 -5.74 -5.36
N ILE A 47 9.16 -6.81 -5.13
CA ILE A 47 7.91 -6.75 -4.39
C ILE A 47 8.12 -7.38 -3.03
N TRP A 48 7.79 -6.64 -1.98
CA TRP A 48 7.90 -7.07 -0.59
C TRP A 48 6.50 -7.07 0.01
N ILE A 49 6.06 -8.23 0.53
CA ILE A 49 4.71 -8.40 1.07
C ILE A 49 4.82 -8.80 2.54
N ASP A 50 4.17 -8.03 3.41
CA ASP A 50 4.16 -8.28 4.84
C ASP A 50 2.72 -8.37 5.33
N TRP A 51 2.36 -9.51 5.94
CA TRP A 51 1.07 -9.73 6.55
C TRP A 51 1.16 -9.37 8.02
N GLY A 52 0.50 -8.27 8.38
CA GLY A 52 0.47 -7.81 9.76
C GLY A 52 -0.35 -8.69 10.67
N ASN A 53 -0.22 -8.44 11.96
CA ASN A 53 -1.08 -9.06 12.97
C ASN A 53 -2.38 -8.26 13.07
N GLN A 54 -3.17 -8.53 14.11
CA GLN A 54 -4.45 -7.89 14.34
C GLN A 54 -4.37 -6.39 14.59
N SER A 55 -3.22 -5.88 15.02
CA SER A 55 -3.10 -4.49 15.41
C SER A 55 -2.79 -3.56 14.24
N ARG A 56 -1.79 -3.87 13.44
CA ARG A 56 -1.42 -3.00 12.31
C ARG A 56 -0.18 -3.49 11.60
N VAL A 57 0.03 -2.94 10.39
CA VAL A 57 1.30 -3.04 9.65
C VAL A 57 1.90 -1.64 9.61
N THR A 58 3.18 -1.52 9.89
CA THR A 58 3.91 -0.27 9.76
C THR A 58 4.78 -0.31 8.53
N LEU A 59 5.01 0.86 7.92
CA LEU A 59 5.95 0.97 6.82
C LEU A 59 7.37 0.79 7.37
N SER A 60 7.98 -0.33 7.02
CA SER A 60 9.33 -0.66 7.47
C SER A 60 10.12 -1.21 6.29
N PRO A 61 11.18 -0.49 5.83
CA PRO A 61 11.93 -0.94 4.67
C PRO A 61 12.59 -2.29 4.93
N PRO A 62 12.33 -3.30 4.07
CA PRO A 62 12.96 -4.60 4.23
C PRO A 62 14.46 -4.54 3.97
N TYR A 63 15.20 -5.42 4.63
CA TYR A 63 16.63 -5.55 4.38
C TYR A 63 16.86 -5.95 2.92
N GLY A 64 17.74 -5.22 2.25
CA GLY A 64 18.05 -5.46 0.84
C GLY A 64 17.16 -4.71 -0.13
N SER A 65 16.13 -4.01 0.33
CA SER A 65 15.29 -3.18 -0.54
C SER A 65 16.06 -1.95 -1.02
N LYS A 66 15.67 -1.45 -2.19
CA LYS A 66 16.34 -0.30 -2.85
C LYS A 66 15.43 0.91 -2.85
N ILE A 67 15.93 2.02 -2.34
CA ILE A 67 15.23 3.30 -2.36
C ILE A 67 15.57 4.07 -3.65
N PRO A 68 14.68 4.97 -4.10
CA PRO A 68 13.35 5.25 -3.53
C PRO A 68 12.34 4.14 -3.84
N PHE A 69 11.39 3.95 -2.93
CA PHE A 69 10.28 3.03 -3.16
C PHE A 69 9.29 3.66 -4.12
N LYS A 70 8.82 2.89 -5.09
CA LYS A 70 7.86 3.37 -6.07
C LYS A 70 6.45 3.41 -5.52
N LEU A 71 6.09 2.42 -4.70
CA LEU A 71 4.72 2.28 -4.24
C LEU A 71 4.68 1.56 -2.88
N TRP A 72 3.86 2.08 -2.00
CA TRP A 72 3.45 1.40 -0.77
C TRP A 72 1.95 1.24 -0.80
N VAL A 73 1.48 -0.01 -0.69
CA VAL A 73 0.05 -0.32 -0.64
C VAL A 73 -0.23 -1.02 0.67
N HIS A 74 -1.28 -0.61 1.36
CA HIS A 74 -1.74 -1.37 2.51
C HIS A 74 -3.26 -1.39 2.54
N THR A 75 -3.81 -2.35 3.28
CA THR A 75 -5.25 -2.57 3.34
C THR A 75 -5.79 -2.22 4.70
N HIS A 76 -7.05 -1.74 4.72
CA HIS A 76 -7.86 -1.64 5.94
C HIS A 76 -9.00 -2.64 5.79
N PRO A 77 -8.81 -3.90 6.22
CA PRO A 77 -9.79 -4.96 5.98
C PRO A 77 -11.12 -4.64 6.63
N ASN A 78 -12.21 -4.85 5.87
CA ASN A 78 -13.59 -4.63 6.32
C ASN A 78 -13.89 -3.19 6.74
N MET A 79 -13.14 -2.22 6.22
CA MET A 79 -13.30 -0.79 6.53
C MET A 79 -13.22 0.04 5.25
N LEU A 80 -13.63 1.30 5.34
CA LEU A 80 -13.43 2.24 4.25
C LEU A 80 -11.95 2.64 4.15
N ALA A 81 -11.54 3.13 2.98
CA ALA A 81 -10.18 3.61 2.80
C ALA A 81 -10.00 4.95 3.50
N TYR A 82 -8.98 5.04 4.37
CA TYR A 82 -8.61 6.28 5.04
C TYR A 82 -7.17 6.19 5.52
N TRP A 83 -6.55 7.33 5.76
CA TRP A 83 -5.20 7.37 6.34
C TRP A 83 -5.34 7.45 7.86
N SER A 84 -4.92 6.40 8.56
CA SER A 84 -4.86 6.41 10.02
C SER A 84 -3.75 7.37 10.48
N ILE A 85 -3.73 7.69 11.78
CA ILE A 85 -2.65 8.50 12.35
C ILE A 85 -1.30 7.81 12.13
N THR A 86 -1.25 6.49 12.32
CA THR A 86 -0.03 5.71 12.07
C THR A 86 0.41 5.82 10.61
N ASP A 87 -0.53 5.73 9.67
CA ASP A 87 -0.26 5.86 8.24
C ASP A 87 0.30 7.24 7.92
N GLN A 88 -0.31 8.29 8.46
CA GLN A 88 0.15 9.66 8.23
C GLN A 88 1.55 9.88 8.76
N ASN A 89 1.87 9.33 9.92
CA ASN A 89 3.22 9.38 10.48
C ASN A 89 4.22 8.63 9.59
N SER A 90 3.83 7.47 9.08
CA SER A 90 4.68 6.70 8.16
C SER A 90 4.95 7.47 6.87
N LEU A 91 3.93 8.11 6.29
CA LEU A 91 4.09 8.91 5.09
C LEU A 91 5.02 10.10 5.33
N GLN A 92 4.89 10.76 6.47
CA GLN A 92 5.73 11.90 6.80
C GLN A 92 7.20 11.49 6.90
N ILE A 93 7.47 10.37 7.56
CA ILE A 93 8.83 9.84 7.71
C ILE A 93 9.39 9.42 6.35
N ALA A 94 8.56 8.83 5.49
CA ALA A 94 8.98 8.27 4.21
C ALA A 94 8.96 9.27 3.05
N SER A 95 8.67 10.54 3.29
CA SER A 95 8.43 11.53 2.23
C SER A 95 9.58 11.66 1.22
N ASN A 96 10.81 11.37 1.61
CA ASN A 96 11.98 11.46 0.74
C ASN A 96 12.35 10.14 0.07
N ILE A 97 11.71 9.04 0.45
CA ILE A 97 12.07 7.72 -0.05
C ILE A 97 10.90 6.94 -0.65
N LEU A 98 9.70 7.54 -0.70
CA LEU A 98 8.51 6.90 -1.22
C LEU A 98 7.81 7.84 -2.21
N GLU A 99 7.47 7.32 -3.39
CA GLU A 99 6.86 8.13 -4.46
C GLU A 99 5.34 8.16 -4.37
N THR A 100 4.69 7.02 -4.17
CA THR A 100 3.23 6.90 -4.19
C THR A 100 2.77 5.93 -3.12
N ALA A 101 1.61 6.20 -2.52
CA ALA A 101 1.02 5.34 -1.51
C ALA A 101 -0.47 5.13 -1.77
N TYR A 102 -0.95 3.90 -1.57
CA TYR A 102 -2.35 3.52 -1.69
C TYR A 102 -2.86 2.92 -0.39
N VAL A 103 -4.11 3.23 -0.04
CA VAL A 103 -4.87 2.48 0.97
C VAL A 103 -6.04 1.81 0.28
N LEU A 104 -6.24 0.52 0.53
CA LEU A 104 -7.34 -0.24 -0.05
C LEU A 104 -8.42 -0.43 1.02
N GLY A 105 -9.63 -0.03 0.70
CA GLY A 105 -10.79 -0.15 1.59
C GLY A 105 -12.01 -0.67 0.84
N GLY A 106 -13.12 -0.79 1.55
CA GLY A 106 -14.37 -1.30 0.97
C GLY A 106 -14.93 -0.41 -0.13
N ASP A 107 -14.64 0.89 -0.08
CA ASP A 107 -15.12 1.87 -1.05
C ASP A 107 -14.17 2.07 -2.25
N GLY A 108 -12.96 1.52 -2.19
CA GLY A 108 -12.03 1.67 -3.29
C GLY A 108 -10.60 1.90 -2.85
N LEU A 109 -9.86 2.59 -3.68
CA LEU A 109 -8.44 2.85 -3.52
C LEU A 109 -8.22 4.34 -3.27
N LEU A 110 -7.62 4.67 -2.15
CA LEU A 110 -7.21 6.04 -1.81
C LEU A 110 -5.74 6.19 -2.15
N SER A 111 -5.38 7.20 -2.93
CA SER A 111 -4.00 7.39 -3.36
C SER A 111 -3.47 8.76 -3.02
N THR A 112 -2.17 8.83 -2.76
CA THR A 112 -1.43 10.09 -2.63
C THR A 112 -0.03 9.89 -3.20
N SER A 113 0.57 10.97 -3.69
CA SER A 113 1.91 10.93 -4.26
C SER A 113 2.79 11.99 -3.61
N SER A 114 4.08 11.73 -3.54
CA SER A 114 5.01 12.70 -2.97
C SER A 114 5.10 13.94 -3.87
N ASN A 115 5.12 15.12 -3.24
CA ASN A 115 5.29 16.38 -3.93
C ASN A 115 6.77 16.66 -4.12
N CYS A 116 7.19 16.80 -5.38
CA CYS A 116 8.59 17.09 -5.72
C CYS A 116 8.86 18.56 -5.86
N SER A 117 7.86 19.44 -5.67
CA SER A 117 8.02 20.88 -5.79
C SER A 117 8.75 21.45 -4.57
N PRO A 118 9.85 22.20 -4.78
CA PRO A 118 10.53 22.85 -3.68
C PRO A 118 9.62 23.79 -2.88
N GLU A 119 8.69 24.47 -3.56
CA GLU A 119 7.75 25.38 -2.91
C GLU A 119 6.83 24.65 -1.95
N GLU A 120 6.31 23.51 -2.36
CA GLU A 120 5.43 22.71 -1.53
C GLU A 120 6.18 22.08 -0.35
N ALA A 121 7.43 21.68 -0.58
CA ALA A 121 8.27 21.15 0.49
C ALA A 121 8.52 22.21 1.57
N ILE A 122 8.77 23.46 1.17
CA ILE A 122 8.96 24.57 2.10
C ILE A 122 7.70 24.84 2.90
N ARG A 123 6.52 24.66 2.28
CA ARG A 123 5.22 24.85 2.95
C ARG A 123 4.81 23.64 3.81
N GLY A 124 5.64 22.62 3.88
CA GLY A 124 5.33 21.42 4.66
C GLY A 124 4.36 20.48 3.98
N LEU A 125 4.11 20.65 2.69
CA LEU A 125 3.19 19.81 1.92
C LEU A 125 3.97 18.72 1.19
N SER A 126 4.35 17.67 1.91
CA SER A 126 5.16 16.59 1.33
C SER A 126 4.35 15.66 0.42
N TRP A 127 3.03 15.62 0.57
CA TRP A 127 2.17 14.70 -0.16
C TRP A 127 1.05 15.45 -0.87
N SER A 128 0.62 14.92 -2.03
CA SER A 128 -0.48 15.50 -2.80
C SER A 128 -1.81 15.35 -2.05
N ASP A 129 -2.82 16.09 -2.52
CA ASP A 129 -4.18 15.87 -2.05
C ASP A 129 -4.60 14.43 -2.34
N GLU A 130 -5.38 13.87 -1.43
CA GLU A 130 -5.86 12.51 -1.54
C GLU A 130 -6.91 12.37 -2.64
N THR A 131 -6.84 11.29 -3.40
CA THR A 131 -7.81 10.98 -4.44
C THR A 131 -8.38 9.59 -4.18
N VAL A 132 -9.71 9.48 -4.11
CA VAL A 132 -10.41 8.20 -3.94
C VAL A 132 -10.96 7.75 -5.29
N SER A 133 -10.60 6.54 -5.70
CA SER A 133 -11.15 5.90 -6.89
C SER A 133 -11.97 4.68 -6.47
N SER A 134 -13.22 4.58 -6.92
CA SER A 134 -14.04 3.41 -6.64
C SER A 134 -13.44 2.16 -7.30
N TRP A 135 -13.84 0.97 -6.83
CA TRP A 135 -13.33 -0.25 -7.45
C TRP A 135 -13.70 -0.36 -8.93
N THR A 136 -14.84 0.19 -9.35
CA THR A 136 -15.21 0.24 -10.76
C THR A 136 -14.21 1.06 -11.57
N GLU A 137 -13.84 2.23 -11.07
CA GLU A 137 -12.85 3.09 -11.73
C GLU A 137 -11.48 2.42 -11.81
N VAL A 138 -11.08 1.73 -10.75
CA VAL A 138 -9.81 1.00 -10.73
C VAL A 138 -9.80 -0.10 -11.79
N GLN A 139 -10.90 -0.86 -11.89
CA GLN A 139 -11.03 -1.94 -12.87
C GLN A 139 -11.05 -1.43 -14.30
N GLU A 140 -11.55 -0.23 -14.52
CA GLU A 140 -11.58 0.39 -15.85
C GLU A 140 -10.21 0.93 -16.28
N GLY A 141 -9.20 0.78 -15.43
CA GLY A 141 -7.85 1.18 -15.78
C GLY A 141 -7.55 2.66 -15.59
N SER A 142 -8.27 3.32 -14.70
CA SER A 142 -8.06 4.74 -14.40
C SER A 142 -6.75 5.01 -13.66
N LEU A 143 -6.12 3.96 -13.21
CA LEU A 143 -4.87 4.06 -12.45
C LEU A 143 -3.75 3.27 -13.09
#